data_f8ae41db4e87e0de9494bc91560abce0
#
_entry.id   f8ae41db4e87e0de9494bc91560abce0
#
_cell.length_a   1.000
_cell.length_b   1.000
_cell.length_c   1.000
_cell.angle_alpha   90.00
_cell.angle_beta   90.00
_cell.angle_gamma   90.00
#
_symmetry.space_group_name_H-M   'P 1'
#
loop_
_entity.id
_entity.type
_entity.pdbx_description
1 polymer ?
#
loop_
_entity_poly.entity_id
_entity_poly.type
_entity_poly.pdbx_seq_one_letter_code
_entity_poly.pdbx_strand_id
1 'polypeptide(L)'
;ELTKLLEPFSLRLEKKDCLDLPEKTFSTVAVELEPEQERLYQSMKNECIIEFESGNIVTATMALTQLVKLHQILTGFVVTDDGEAISLKNNRVKMLLQIAETSGPLVIFCAYKQNVKQLHEALTEKYGQDSVVVYSGDTLLNNRSEAIRKFQSGRAQFFIGTSAAAKGLTLHRASTMVYYSNNYSLETRLQSQDRIHRIGQENKCTYIDLVVNNSIDEVILKRLMQKKELSSMVLDDLIETIR
;
A
#
# COMPACT_ATOMS: atom_id res chain seq x y z
N GLU A 1 21.32 0.04 -26.13
CA GLU A 1 22.53 -0.65 -26.61
C GLU A 1 22.53 -2.11 -26.11
N LEU A 2 22.45 -2.35 -24.79
CA LEU A 2 22.40 -3.68 -24.18
C LEU A 2 21.22 -4.53 -24.70
N THR A 3 20.03 -3.92 -24.86
CA THR A 3 18.81 -4.60 -25.33
C THR A 3 19.01 -5.17 -26.75
N LYS A 4 19.65 -4.42 -27.66
CA LYS A 4 19.94 -4.88 -29.01
C LYS A 4 20.95 -6.02 -29.06
N LEU A 5 21.91 -6.03 -28.13
CA LEU A 5 22.88 -7.09 -27.98
C LEU A 5 22.28 -8.40 -27.45
N LEU A 6 21.26 -8.28 -26.58
CA LEU A 6 20.58 -9.44 -26.00
C LEU A 6 19.45 -9.99 -26.88
N GLU A 7 18.93 -9.22 -27.83
CA GLU A 7 17.80 -9.57 -28.68
C GLU A 7 17.96 -10.93 -29.40
N PRO A 8 19.15 -11.31 -29.96
CA PRO A 8 19.33 -12.63 -30.59
C PRO A 8 19.32 -13.80 -29.61
N PHE A 9 19.52 -13.57 -28.32
CA PHE A 9 19.68 -14.59 -27.29
C PHE A 9 18.56 -14.56 -26.22
N SER A 10 17.57 -13.69 -26.39
CA SER A 10 16.48 -13.49 -25.41
C SER A 10 15.12 -13.51 -26.08
N LEU A 11 14.17 -14.20 -25.46
CA LEU A 11 12.75 -14.13 -25.80
C LEU A 11 12.03 -13.33 -24.71
N ARG A 12 11.44 -12.19 -25.09
CA ARG A 12 10.60 -11.41 -24.20
C ARG A 12 9.13 -11.66 -24.53
N LEU A 13 8.41 -12.26 -23.58
CA LEU A 13 6.97 -12.46 -23.65
C LEU A 13 6.29 -11.58 -22.60
N GLU A 14 5.28 -10.81 -23.01
CA GLU A 14 4.43 -10.07 -22.08
C GLU A 14 3.22 -10.91 -21.71
N LYS A 15 2.68 -10.70 -20.50
CA LYS A 15 1.51 -11.45 -20.00
C LYS A 15 0.32 -11.38 -20.95
N LYS A 16 0.07 -10.20 -21.53
CA LYS A 16 -1.02 -9.96 -22.48
C LYS A 16 -0.90 -10.80 -23.78
N ASP A 17 0.31 -11.22 -24.13
CA ASP A 17 0.57 -11.97 -25.35
C ASP A 17 0.46 -13.49 -25.16
N CYS A 18 0.47 -13.94 -23.88
CA CYS A 18 0.55 -15.36 -23.53
C CYS A 18 -0.59 -15.84 -22.66
N LEU A 19 -1.32 -14.94 -22.00
CA LEU A 19 -2.35 -15.29 -21.02
C LEU A 19 -3.65 -14.53 -21.32
N ASP A 20 -4.74 -15.27 -21.37
CA ASP A 20 -6.08 -14.70 -21.37
C ASP A 20 -6.47 -14.44 -19.90
N LEU A 21 -6.26 -13.21 -19.44
CA LEU A 21 -6.56 -12.79 -18.08
C LEU A 21 -7.66 -11.72 -18.09
N PRO A 22 -8.55 -11.72 -17.09
CA PRO A 22 -9.61 -10.71 -17.01
C PRO A 22 -9.04 -9.30 -16.87
N GLU A 23 -9.88 -8.30 -17.18
CA GLU A 23 -9.48 -6.88 -17.11
C GLU A 23 -9.12 -6.45 -15.69
N LYS A 24 -8.20 -5.48 -15.61
CA LYS A 24 -7.88 -4.74 -14.38
C LYS A 24 -8.65 -3.44 -14.31
N THR A 25 -9.33 -3.20 -13.21
CA THR A 25 -10.01 -1.93 -12.92
C THR A 25 -9.32 -1.24 -11.76
N PHE A 26 -9.09 0.06 -11.87
CA PHE A 26 -8.48 0.87 -10.82
C PHE A 26 -9.47 1.93 -10.37
N SER A 27 -9.64 2.08 -9.06
CA SER A 27 -10.48 3.10 -8.45
C SER A 27 -9.78 3.73 -7.25
N THR A 28 -10.12 4.97 -6.98
CA THR A 28 -9.64 5.72 -5.82
C THR A 28 -10.84 6.06 -4.96
N VAL A 29 -10.72 5.80 -3.67
CA VAL A 29 -11.73 6.15 -2.66
C VAL A 29 -11.14 7.22 -1.76
N ALA A 30 -11.76 8.41 -1.77
CA ALA A 30 -11.36 9.51 -0.93
C ALA A 30 -11.69 9.22 0.54
N VAL A 31 -10.74 9.52 1.42
CA VAL A 31 -10.87 9.39 2.87
C VAL A 31 -10.68 10.75 3.50
N GLU A 32 -11.61 11.15 4.37
CA GLU A 32 -11.48 12.36 5.16
C GLU A 32 -10.69 12.09 6.44
N LEU A 33 -9.85 13.04 6.83
CA LEU A 33 -9.10 12.95 8.08
C LEU A 33 -10.03 13.21 9.29
N GLU A 34 -9.74 12.56 10.41
CA GLU A 34 -10.32 12.96 11.70
C GLU A 34 -9.69 14.30 12.14
N PRO A 35 -10.39 15.16 12.89
CA PRO A 35 -9.90 16.52 13.21
C PRO A 35 -8.54 16.57 13.89
N GLU A 36 -8.22 15.61 14.75
CA GLU A 36 -6.91 15.51 15.39
C GLU A 36 -5.83 15.12 14.38
N GLN A 37 -6.12 14.18 13.51
CA GLN A 37 -5.25 13.71 12.45
C GLN A 37 -4.94 14.84 11.46
N GLU A 38 -5.96 15.61 11.05
CA GLU A 38 -5.80 16.79 10.19
C GLU A 38 -4.88 17.83 10.83
N ARG A 39 -5.10 18.15 12.12
CA ARG A 39 -4.25 19.11 12.83
C ARG A 39 -2.78 18.67 12.87
N LEU A 40 -2.54 17.39 13.20
CA LEU A 40 -1.19 16.83 13.23
C LEU A 40 -0.53 16.85 11.85
N TYR A 41 -1.29 16.50 10.81
CA TYR A 41 -0.81 16.52 9.44
C TYR A 41 -0.40 17.93 9.01
N GLN A 42 -1.24 18.93 9.25
CA GLN A 42 -0.95 20.32 8.89
C GLN A 42 0.20 20.91 9.70
N SER A 43 0.31 20.58 11.00
CA SER A 43 1.45 21.00 11.83
C SER A 43 2.75 20.45 11.25
N MET A 44 2.83 19.16 11.03
CA MET A 44 4.01 18.50 10.45
C MET A 44 4.35 19.06 9.05
N LYS A 45 3.33 19.28 8.20
CA LYS A 45 3.53 19.87 6.88
C LYS A 45 4.14 21.28 6.96
N ASN A 46 3.63 22.13 7.86
CA ASN A 46 4.15 23.49 8.06
C ASN A 46 5.58 23.47 8.61
N GLU A 47 5.89 22.58 9.56
CA GLU A 47 7.25 22.40 10.07
C GLU A 47 8.21 22.01 8.95
N CYS A 48 7.84 21.08 8.08
CA CYS A 48 8.64 20.69 6.91
C CYS A 48 8.89 21.90 5.98
N ILE A 49 7.88 22.72 5.69
CA ILE A 49 8.01 23.89 4.84
C ILE A 49 8.97 24.91 5.46
N ILE A 50 8.82 25.21 6.76
CA ILE A 50 9.70 26.13 7.48
C ILE A 50 11.16 25.63 7.45
N GLU A 51 11.38 24.35 7.67
CA GLU A 51 12.72 23.75 7.62
C GLU A 51 13.36 23.90 6.23
N PHE A 52 12.57 23.65 5.16
CA PHE A 52 13.05 23.79 3.79
C PHE A 52 13.33 25.26 3.39
N GLU A 53 12.57 26.22 3.92
CA GLU A 53 12.72 27.65 3.63
C GLU A 53 13.78 28.37 4.49
N SER A 54 14.23 27.74 5.58
CA SER A 54 15.20 28.33 6.51
C SER A 54 16.60 28.56 5.94
N GLY A 55 16.87 28.08 4.71
CA GLY A 55 18.18 28.13 4.07
C GLY A 55 19.17 27.09 4.59
N ASN A 56 18.76 26.22 5.47
CA ASN A 56 19.56 25.09 5.92
C ASN A 56 19.76 24.07 4.78
N ILE A 57 20.88 23.34 4.83
CA ILE A 57 21.12 22.26 3.88
C ILE A 57 20.18 21.10 4.21
N VAL A 58 19.09 20.96 3.44
CA VAL A 58 18.17 19.83 3.55
C VAL A 58 18.66 18.71 2.63
N THR A 59 18.95 17.57 3.20
CA THR A 59 19.33 16.39 2.41
C THR A 59 18.10 15.64 1.90
N ALA A 60 18.25 14.90 0.80
CA ALA A 60 17.19 14.03 0.28
C ALA A 60 16.70 13.02 1.35
N THR A 61 17.59 12.56 2.23
CA THR A 61 17.23 11.65 3.34
C THR A 61 16.31 12.34 4.35
N MET A 62 16.57 13.60 4.70
CA MET A 62 15.70 14.37 5.60
C MET A 62 14.32 14.56 4.99
N ALA A 63 14.25 14.98 3.72
CA ALA A 63 12.99 15.15 3.01
C ALA A 63 12.18 13.83 2.93
N LEU A 64 12.83 12.72 2.62
CA LEU A 64 12.19 11.40 2.63
C LEU A 64 11.67 11.01 4.01
N THR A 65 12.39 11.32 5.08
CA THR A 65 11.96 11.07 6.46
C THR A 65 10.70 11.86 6.78
N GLN A 66 10.63 13.12 6.38
CA GLN A 66 9.42 13.96 6.55
C GLN A 66 8.24 13.41 5.77
N LEU A 67 8.43 12.98 4.51
CA LEU A 67 7.37 12.33 3.74
C LEU A 67 6.84 11.07 4.41
N VAL A 68 7.73 10.24 4.99
CA VAL A 68 7.32 9.04 5.72
C VAL A 68 6.49 9.42 6.95
N LYS A 69 6.88 10.42 7.73
CA LYS A 69 6.11 10.90 8.89
C LYS A 69 4.73 11.41 8.48
N LEU A 70 4.64 12.25 7.44
CA LEU A 70 3.37 12.72 6.89
C LEU A 70 2.46 11.55 6.46
N HIS A 71 3.01 10.57 5.76
CA HIS A 71 2.25 9.40 5.32
C HIS A 71 1.80 8.52 6.50
N GLN A 72 2.61 8.37 7.55
CA GLN A 72 2.22 7.66 8.78
C GLN A 72 1.01 8.31 9.44
N ILE A 73 1.00 9.65 9.57
CA ILE A 73 -0.14 10.39 10.10
C ILE A 73 -1.40 10.09 9.27
N LEU A 74 -1.34 10.18 7.93
CA LEU A 74 -2.47 9.88 7.04
C LEU A 74 -2.99 8.45 7.19
N THR A 75 -2.12 7.50 7.51
CA THR A 75 -2.50 6.10 7.66
C THR A 75 -2.92 5.73 9.08
N GLY A 76 -2.93 6.71 10.02
CA GLY A 76 -3.53 6.57 11.34
C GLY A 76 -2.57 6.20 12.46
N PHE A 77 -1.32 6.64 12.41
CA PHE A 77 -0.39 6.54 13.53
C PHE A 77 0.75 7.55 13.42
N VAL A 78 1.42 7.78 14.53
CA VAL A 78 2.68 8.53 14.61
C VAL A 78 3.73 7.67 15.29
N VAL A 79 5.00 7.95 15.01
CA VAL A 79 6.14 7.33 15.69
C VAL A 79 6.83 8.40 16.51
N THR A 80 6.94 8.16 17.82
CA THR A 80 7.65 9.04 18.76
C THR A 80 9.18 8.97 18.54
N ASP A 81 9.91 9.88 19.15
CA ASP A 81 11.38 9.88 19.08
C ASP A 81 12.00 8.63 19.74
N ASP A 82 11.29 8.02 20.70
CA ASP A 82 11.67 6.76 21.34
C ASP A 82 11.34 5.53 20.46
N GLY A 83 10.75 5.76 19.26
CA GLY A 83 10.41 4.70 18.32
C GLY A 83 9.09 3.99 18.62
N GLU A 84 8.31 4.46 19.57
CA GLU A 84 6.98 3.92 19.88
C GLU A 84 5.95 4.39 18.86
N ALA A 85 5.10 3.47 18.38
CA ALA A 85 4.02 3.79 17.46
C ALA A 85 2.71 4.04 18.22
N ILE A 86 2.20 5.27 18.15
CA ILE A 86 0.94 5.68 18.76
C ILE A 86 -0.14 5.67 17.68
N SER A 87 -1.20 4.89 17.88
CA SER A 87 -2.35 4.83 16.98
C SER A 87 -3.21 6.09 17.10
N LEU A 88 -3.61 6.62 15.95
CA LEU A 88 -4.57 7.72 15.83
C LEU A 88 -5.92 7.17 15.39
N LYS A 89 -6.99 7.80 15.86
CA LYS A 89 -8.33 7.57 15.31
C LYS A 89 -8.32 8.01 13.85
N ASN A 90 -8.81 7.16 12.96
CA ASN A 90 -8.81 7.48 11.53
C ASN A 90 -10.00 6.86 10.79
N ASN A 91 -10.48 7.55 9.77
CA ASN A 91 -11.61 7.13 8.97
C ASN A 91 -11.24 6.08 7.91
N ARG A 92 -9.95 5.85 7.68
CA ARG A 92 -9.46 4.87 6.72
C ARG A 92 -9.85 3.44 7.11
N VAL A 93 -9.81 3.13 8.42
CA VAL A 93 -10.29 1.84 8.94
C VAL A 93 -11.79 1.70 8.70
N LYS A 94 -12.58 2.73 8.99
CA LYS A 94 -14.04 2.71 8.75
C LYS A 94 -14.35 2.50 7.27
N MET A 95 -13.64 3.20 6.37
CA MET A 95 -13.81 3.04 4.93
C MET A 95 -13.45 1.64 4.46
N LEU A 96 -12.36 1.05 4.97
CA LEU A 96 -12.01 -0.32 4.68
C LEU A 96 -13.11 -1.31 5.14
N LEU A 97 -13.67 -1.12 6.33
CA LEU A 97 -14.75 -1.97 6.83
C LEU A 97 -16.01 -1.88 5.97
N GLN A 98 -16.34 -0.69 5.43
CA GLN A 98 -17.44 -0.52 4.49
C GLN A 98 -17.19 -1.25 3.16
N ILE A 99 -15.97 -1.17 2.62
CA ILE A 99 -15.60 -1.93 1.43
C ILE A 99 -15.68 -3.44 1.71
N ALA A 100 -15.21 -3.88 2.88
CA ALA A 100 -15.23 -5.28 3.27
C ALA A 100 -16.66 -5.87 3.40
N GLU A 101 -17.66 -5.05 3.73
CA GLU A 101 -19.07 -5.47 3.81
C GLU A 101 -19.64 -5.89 2.46
N THR A 102 -19.24 -5.21 1.41
CA THR A 102 -19.75 -5.43 0.04
C THR A 102 -18.85 -6.28 -0.83
N SER A 103 -17.63 -6.53 -0.36
CA SER A 103 -16.65 -7.34 -1.09
C SER A 103 -16.70 -8.80 -0.65
N GLY A 104 -16.42 -9.69 -1.59
CA GLY A 104 -16.14 -11.10 -1.29
C GLY A 104 -14.76 -11.26 -0.60
N PRO A 105 -13.98 -12.28 -0.97
CA PRO A 105 -12.61 -12.41 -0.50
C PRO A 105 -11.79 -11.16 -0.85
N LEU A 106 -11.10 -10.59 0.14
CA LEU A 106 -10.42 -9.31 0.00
C LEU A 106 -8.94 -9.42 0.36
N VAL A 107 -8.08 -8.91 -0.53
CA VAL A 107 -6.65 -8.73 -0.25
C VAL A 107 -6.41 -7.27 0.10
N ILE A 108 -5.73 -7.02 1.22
CA ILE A 108 -5.45 -5.67 1.74
C ILE A 108 -3.94 -5.50 1.82
N PHE A 109 -3.40 -4.50 1.13
CA PHE A 109 -1.98 -4.17 1.20
C PHE A 109 -1.73 -2.94 2.07
N CYS A 110 -0.71 -3.04 2.94
CA CYS A 110 -0.27 -2.00 3.86
C CYS A 110 1.22 -1.71 3.67
N ALA A 111 1.59 -0.43 3.69
CA ALA A 111 2.99 -0.01 3.69
C ALA A 111 3.66 -0.28 5.05
N TYR A 112 2.91 -0.17 6.16
CA TYR A 112 3.43 -0.20 7.52
C TYR A 112 2.88 -1.36 8.34
N LYS A 113 3.72 -1.91 9.22
CA LYS A 113 3.34 -2.97 10.17
C LYS A 113 2.26 -2.51 11.15
N GLN A 114 2.31 -1.24 11.57
CA GLN A 114 1.30 -0.68 12.47
C GLN A 114 -0.10 -0.71 11.84
N ASN A 115 -0.21 -0.44 10.54
CA ASN A 115 -1.49 -0.57 9.85
C ASN A 115 -1.98 -2.03 9.81
N VAL A 116 -1.07 -2.99 9.63
CA VAL A 116 -1.43 -4.42 9.69
C VAL A 116 -2.07 -4.76 11.03
N LYS A 117 -1.49 -4.29 12.15
CA LYS A 117 -2.02 -4.50 13.50
C LYS A 117 -3.41 -3.89 13.66
N GLN A 118 -3.57 -2.61 13.32
CA GLN A 118 -4.85 -1.90 13.40
C GLN A 118 -5.96 -2.61 12.59
N LEU A 119 -5.64 -3.03 11.38
CA LEU A 119 -6.60 -3.70 10.49
C LEU A 119 -6.93 -5.11 10.95
N HIS A 120 -5.93 -5.85 11.45
CA HIS A 120 -6.15 -7.17 12.01
C HIS A 120 -7.12 -7.09 13.21
N GLU A 121 -6.90 -6.14 14.13
CA GLU A 121 -7.79 -5.90 15.28
C GLU A 121 -9.21 -5.55 14.82
N ALA A 122 -9.36 -4.55 13.94
CA ALA A 122 -10.67 -4.09 13.48
C ALA A 122 -11.47 -5.15 12.71
N LEU A 123 -10.81 -5.90 11.82
CA LEU A 123 -11.45 -6.97 11.05
C LEU A 123 -11.78 -8.18 11.92
N THR A 124 -10.91 -8.52 12.86
CA THR A 124 -11.14 -9.64 13.81
C THR A 124 -12.30 -9.32 14.75
N GLU A 125 -12.39 -8.10 15.24
CA GLU A 125 -13.49 -7.65 16.10
C GLU A 125 -14.84 -7.78 15.37
N LYS A 126 -14.89 -7.39 14.08
CA LYS A 126 -16.13 -7.38 13.31
C LYS A 126 -16.52 -8.74 12.72
N TYR A 127 -15.55 -9.52 12.24
CA TYR A 127 -15.79 -10.73 11.46
C TYR A 127 -15.29 -12.02 12.10
N GLY A 128 -14.67 -11.93 13.28
CA GLY A 128 -14.10 -13.06 14.00
C GLY A 128 -12.66 -13.39 13.62
N GLN A 129 -11.97 -14.06 14.53
CA GLN A 129 -10.52 -14.30 14.46
C GLN A 129 -10.09 -15.17 13.27
N ASP A 130 -10.88 -16.14 12.89
CA ASP A 130 -10.56 -17.03 11.78
C ASP A 130 -10.79 -16.40 10.39
N SER A 131 -11.47 -15.24 10.34
CA SER A 131 -11.76 -14.54 9.10
C SER A 131 -10.55 -13.82 8.50
N VAL A 132 -9.48 -13.59 9.26
CA VAL A 132 -8.34 -12.76 8.90
C VAL A 132 -7.05 -13.56 8.95
N VAL A 133 -6.23 -13.40 7.92
CA VAL A 133 -4.85 -13.90 7.90
C VAL A 133 -3.88 -12.77 7.59
N VAL A 134 -2.71 -12.83 8.21
CA VAL A 134 -1.64 -11.83 8.04
C VAL A 134 -0.41 -12.45 7.39
N TYR A 135 0.16 -11.72 6.43
CA TYR A 135 1.43 -12.06 5.80
C TYR A 135 2.35 -10.83 5.77
N SER A 136 3.28 -10.79 6.68
CA SER A 136 4.25 -9.70 6.82
C SER A 136 5.67 -10.23 6.92
N GLY A 137 6.66 -9.33 7.02
CA GLY A 137 8.05 -9.71 7.27
C GLY A 137 8.25 -10.48 8.57
N ASP A 138 7.44 -10.18 9.59
CA ASP A 138 7.53 -10.82 10.92
C ASP A 138 6.78 -12.16 11.01
N THR A 139 5.97 -12.49 9.99
CA THR A 139 5.26 -13.77 9.95
C THR A 139 6.25 -14.92 9.77
N LEU A 140 6.27 -15.87 10.71
CA LEU A 140 7.11 -17.05 10.65
C LEU A 140 6.84 -17.85 9.36
N LEU A 141 7.87 -18.50 8.81
CA LEU A 141 7.79 -19.22 7.52
C LEU A 141 6.66 -20.25 7.50
N ASN A 142 6.49 -21.04 8.57
CA ASN A 142 5.42 -22.03 8.66
C ASN A 142 4.02 -21.38 8.63
N ASN A 143 3.87 -20.23 9.30
CA ASN A 143 2.61 -19.49 9.35
C ASN A 143 2.29 -18.82 8.00
N ARG A 144 3.31 -18.49 7.20
CA ARG A 144 3.12 -17.91 5.86
C ARG A 144 2.38 -18.87 4.93
N SER A 145 2.81 -20.13 4.87
CA SER A 145 2.17 -21.15 4.04
C SER A 145 0.75 -21.44 4.52
N GLU A 146 0.53 -21.43 5.83
CA GLU A 146 -0.80 -21.61 6.41
C GLU A 146 -1.73 -20.46 6.12
N ALA A 147 -1.27 -19.19 6.20
CA ALA A 147 -2.05 -18.02 5.85
C ALA A 147 -2.57 -18.08 4.41
N ILE A 148 -1.69 -18.44 3.46
CA ILE A 148 -2.07 -18.62 2.05
C ILE A 148 -3.12 -19.73 1.92
N ARG A 149 -2.90 -20.88 2.56
CA ARG A 149 -3.80 -22.03 2.51
C ARG A 149 -5.18 -21.68 3.09
N LYS A 150 -5.24 -21.01 4.25
CA LYS A 150 -6.49 -20.58 4.89
C LYS A 150 -7.27 -19.62 3.97
N PHE A 151 -6.58 -18.67 3.37
CA PHE A 151 -7.21 -17.72 2.45
C PHE A 151 -7.72 -18.42 1.18
N GLN A 152 -6.90 -19.20 0.50
CA GLN A 152 -7.27 -19.86 -0.75
C GLN A 152 -8.36 -20.93 -0.56
N SER A 153 -8.40 -21.61 0.60
CA SER A 153 -9.45 -22.60 0.90
C SER A 153 -10.79 -22.00 1.34
N GLY A 154 -10.88 -20.67 1.52
CA GLY A 154 -12.09 -20.01 1.97
C GLY A 154 -12.30 -19.98 3.49
N ARG A 155 -11.36 -20.49 4.28
CA ARG A 155 -11.43 -20.41 5.75
C ARG A 155 -11.24 -18.99 6.28
N ALA A 156 -10.41 -18.18 5.58
CA ALA A 156 -10.27 -16.77 5.88
C ALA A 156 -10.82 -15.95 4.71
N GLN A 157 -11.54 -14.87 5.02
CA GLN A 157 -12.09 -13.94 4.05
C GLN A 157 -11.12 -12.82 3.69
N PHE A 158 -10.30 -12.40 4.66
CA PHE A 158 -9.40 -11.26 4.54
C PHE A 158 -7.94 -11.68 4.60
N PHE A 159 -7.15 -11.20 3.65
CA PHE A 159 -5.70 -11.37 3.61
C PHE A 159 -5.04 -10.01 3.74
N ILE A 160 -4.33 -9.77 4.85
CA ILE A 160 -3.57 -8.54 5.07
C ILE A 160 -2.10 -8.81 4.75
N GLY A 161 -1.53 -8.05 3.80
CA GLY A 161 -0.15 -8.18 3.36
C GLY A 161 0.64 -6.88 3.41
N THR A 162 1.94 -7.01 3.60
CA THR A 162 2.93 -5.94 3.38
C THR A 162 3.72 -6.22 2.10
N SER A 163 4.79 -5.43 1.84
CA SER A 163 5.71 -5.68 0.74
C SER A 163 6.26 -7.12 0.69
N ALA A 164 6.34 -7.80 1.84
CA ALA A 164 6.70 -9.22 1.91
C ALA A 164 5.73 -10.13 1.16
N ALA A 165 4.46 -9.76 1.06
CA ALA A 165 3.43 -10.49 0.34
C ALA A 165 3.40 -10.16 -1.17
N ALA A 166 4.21 -9.23 -1.64
CA ALA A 166 4.26 -8.87 -3.06
C ALA A 166 4.95 -9.94 -3.92
N LYS A 167 5.72 -10.85 -3.34
CA LYS A 167 6.50 -11.85 -4.08
C LYS A 167 6.05 -13.29 -3.75
N GLY A 168 6.02 -14.15 -4.78
CA GLY A 168 5.93 -15.60 -4.60
C GLY A 168 4.58 -16.18 -4.16
N LEU A 169 3.52 -15.38 -4.04
CA LEU A 169 2.22 -15.84 -3.56
C LEU A 169 1.20 -15.97 -4.69
N THR A 170 0.17 -16.78 -4.44
CA THR A 170 -1.01 -16.89 -5.29
C THR A 170 -2.25 -16.60 -4.44
N LEU A 171 -3.02 -15.55 -4.81
CA LEU A 171 -4.18 -15.07 -4.07
C LEU A 171 -5.38 -14.86 -5.02
N HIS A 172 -5.48 -15.63 -6.11
CA HIS A 172 -6.48 -15.48 -7.17
C HIS A 172 -7.92 -15.80 -6.71
N ARG A 173 -8.10 -16.33 -5.50
CA ARG A 173 -9.45 -16.43 -4.91
C ARG A 173 -10.09 -15.04 -4.72
N ALA A 174 -9.30 -14.00 -4.47
CA ALA A 174 -9.78 -12.64 -4.45
C ALA A 174 -9.77 -12.04 -5.86
N SER A 175 -10.80 -11.27 -6.18
CA SER A 175 -10.84 -10.37 -7.34
C SER A 175 -10.73 -8.91 -6.95
N THR A 176 -10.75 -8.59 -5.64
CA THR A 176 -10.61 -7.23 -5.11
C THR A 176 -9.39 -7.11 -4.23
N MET A 177 -8.61 -6.05 -4.46
CA MET A 177 -7.46 -5.67 -3.65
C MET A 177 -7.57 -4.22 -3.22
N VAL A 178 -7.43 -3.96 -1.93
CA VAL A 178 -7.40 -2.61 -1.37
C VAL A 178 -5.98 -2.25 -0.96
N TYR A 179 -5.48 -1.13 -1.43
CA TYR A 179 -4.29 -0.49 -0.91
C TYR A 179 -4.69 0.47 0.20
N TYR A 180 -4.62 -0.02 1.42
CA TYR A 180 -4.86 0.80 2.61
C TYR A 180 -3.84 1.91 2.73
N SER A 181 -2.58 1.60 2.43
CA SER A 181 -1.48 2.55 2.25
C SER A 181 -0.55 2.05 1.15
N ASN A 182 -0.13 2.95 0.26
CA ASN A 182 0.77 2.61 -0.83
C ASN A 182 2.22 2.55 -0.38
N ASN A 183 2.95 1.57 -0.88
CA ASN A 183 4.41 1.54 -0.79
C ASN A 183 5.00 2.50 -1.82
N TYR A 184 6.19 3.03 -1.54
CA TYR A 184 6.89 3.95 -2.44
C TYR A 184 7.54 3.27 -3.66
N SER A 185 7.56 1.93 -3.71
CA SER A 185 8.16 1.13 -4.78
C SER A 185 7.14 0.73 -5.84
N LEU A 186 7.38 1.18 -7.06
CA LEU A 186 6.61 0.77 -8.23
C LEU A 186 6.69 -0.75 -8.46
N GLU A 187 7.87 -1.35 -8.26
CA GLU A 187 8.06 -2.79 -8.40
C GLU A 187 7.14 -3.55 -7.44
N THR A 188 7.14 -3.16 -6.15
CA THR A 188 6.26 -3.75 -5.13
C THR A 188 4.79 -3.61 -5.52
N ARG A 189 4.38 -2.45 -6.03
CA ARG A 189 3.02 -2.19 -6.50
C ARG A 189 2.62 -3.13 -7.64
N LEU A 190 3.44 -3.26 -8.67
CA LEU A 190 3.17 -4.12 -9.82
C LEU A 190 3.17 -5.60 -9.43
N GLN A 191 4.13 -6.03 -8.63
CA GLN A 191 4.20 -7.41 -8.15
C GLN A 191 3.02 -7.78 -7.27
N SER A 192 2.54 -6.87 -6.41
CA SER A 192 1.37 -7.13 -5.57
C SER A 192 0.09 -7.29 -6.40
N GLN A 193 -0.10 -6.48 -7.45
CA GLN A 193 -1.23 -6.65 -8.37
C GLN A 193 -1.27 -8.04 -8.99
N ASP A 194 -0.10 -8.58 -9.32
CA ASP A 194 0.03 -9.90 -9.91
C ASP A 194 -0.24 -11.05 -8.93
N ARG A 195 -0.56 -10.78 -7.68
CA ARG A 195 -0.97 -11.81 -6.70
C ARG A 195 -2.40 -12.25 -6.91
N ILE A 196 -3.30 -11.35 -7.32
CA ILE A 196 -4.70 -11.66 -7.64
C ILE A 196 -4.93 -11.81 -9.15
N HIS A 197 -4.24 -11.02 -9.99
CA HIS A 197 -4.32 -11.06 -11.45
C HIS A 197 -3.32 -12.08 -12.02
N ARG A 198 -3.72 -13.34 -12.01
CA ARG A 198 -2.85 -14.47 -12.31
C ARG A 198 -3.67 -15.60 -12.94
N ILE A 199 -2.99 -16.58 -13.54
CA ILE A 199 -3.60 -17.81 -14.07
C ILE A 199 -4.52 -18.44 -13.02
N GLY A 200 -5.76 -18.71 -13.42
CA GLY A 200 -6.83 -19.18 -12.54
C GLY A 200 -7.76 -18.07 -12.01
N GLN A 201 -7.52 -16.80 -12.37
CA GLN A 201 -8.46 -15.72 -12.10
C GLN A 201 -9.50 -15.63 -13.21
N GLU A 202 -10.77 -15.75 -12.85
CA GLU A 202 -11.91 -15.72 -13.78
C GLU A 202 -12.70 -14.40 -13.70
N ASN A 203 -12.49 -13.63 -12.63
CA ASN A 203 -13.22 -12.38 -12.40
C ASN A 203 -12.35 -11.16 -12.71
N LYS A 204 -13.00 -10.06 -13.12
CA LYS A 204 -12.32 -8.75 -13.25
C LYS A 204 -11.64 -8.39 -11.94
N CYS A 205 -10.37 -7.98 -12.03
CA CYS A 205 -9.60 -7.60 -10.86
C CYS A 205 -9.76 -6.11 -10.56
N THR A 206 -10.32 -5.79 -9.41
CA THR A 206 -10.50 -4.42 -8.93
C THR A 206 -9.44 -4.05 -7.91
N TYR A 207 -8.74 -2.95 -8.16
CA TYR A 207 -7.74 -2.37 -7.27
C TYR A 207 -8.26 -1.03 -6.74
N ILE A 208 -8.40 -0.92 -5.43
CA ILE A 208 -8.94 0.26 -4.75
C ILE A 208 -7.84 0.92 -3.95
N ASP A 209 -7.55 2.17 -4.23
CA ASP A 209 -6.62 2.98 -3.45
C ASP A 209 -7.39 3.86 -2.47
N LEU A 210 -7.10 3.78 -1.17
CA LEU A 210 -7.60 4.72 -0.18
C LEU A 210 -6.67 5.93 -0.16
N VAL A 211 -7.22 7.12 -0.37
CA VAL A 211 -6.42 8.34 -0.56
C VAL A 211 -7.07 9.50 0.20
N VAL A 212 -6.26 10.27 0.90
CA VAL A 212 -6.66 11.59 1.40
C VAL A 212 -6.37 12.62 0.32
N ASN A 213 -7.37 13.39 -0.06
CA ASN A 213 -7.22 14.42 -1.09
C ASN A 213 -6.29 15.54 -0.62
N ASN A 214 -5.59 16.18 -1.56
CA ASN A 214 -4.63 17.27 -1.31
C ASN A 214 -3.54 16.91 -0.30
N SER A 215 -3.06 15.66 -0.34
CA SER A 215 -2.08 15.13 0.58
C SER A 215 -0.96 14.36 -0.14
N ILE A 216 0.01 13.91 0.65
CA ILE A 216 1.10 13.07 0.12
C ILE A 216 0.61 11.74 -0.48
N ASP A 217 -0.59 11.25 -0.11
CA ASP A 217 -1.17 10.07 -0.73
C ASP A 217 -1.38 10.23 -2.23
N GLU A 218 -1.93 11.39 -2.65
CA GLU A 218 -2.14 11.68 -4.08
C GLU A 218 -0.82 11.71 -4.84
N VAL A 219 0.20 12.28 -4.23
CA VAL A 219 1.53 12.36 -4.85
C VAL A 219 2.13 10.98 -5.03
N ILE A 220 2.07 10.14 -4.00
CA ILE A 220 2.54 8.75 -4.06
C ILE A 220 1.78 8.01 -5.17
N LEU A 221 0.45 8.09 -5.18
CA LEU A 221 -0.37 7.40 -6.17
C LEU A 221 -0.09 7.90 -7.59
N LYS A 222 0.00 9.22 -7.80
CA LYS A 222 0.32 9.83 -9.09
C LYS A 222 1.67 9.33 -9.63
N ARG A 223 2.71 9.26 -8.79
CA ARG A 223 4.02 8.74 -9.18
C ARG A 223 3.96 7.25 -9.56
N LEU A 224 3.28 6.43 -8.78
CA LEU A 224 3.07 5.01 -9.08
C LEU A 224 2.32 4.81 -10.41
N MET A 225 1.30 5.63 -10.69
CA MET A 225 0.57 5.58 -11.95
C MET A 225 1.40 6.03 -13.15
N GLN A 226 2.28 7.02 -12.97
CA GLN A 226 3.24 7.46 -13.99
C GLN A 226 4.40 6.48 -14.19
N LYS A 227 4.42 5.36 -13.48
CA LYS A 227 5.50 4.37 -13.48
C LYS A 227 6.86 4.99 -13.10
N LYS A 228 6.84 5.93 -12.16
CA LYS A 228 8.02 6.58 -11.60
C LYS A 228 8.18 6.15 -10.14
N GLU A 229 9.42 5.89 -9.73
CA GLU A 229 9.71 5.61 -8.33
C GLU A 229 9.91 6.92 -7.55
N LEU A 230 9.49 6.94 -6.27
CA LEU A 230 9.69 8.09 -5.41
C LEU A 230 11.19 8.33 -5.15
N SER A 231 11.99 7.27 -5.11
CA SER A 231 13.44 7.34 -4.94
C SER A 231 14.16 8.11 -6.05
N SER A 232 13.51 8.28 -7.22
CA SER A 232 14.04 9.07 -8.34
C SER A 232 13.64 10.55 -8.30
N MET A 233 12.94 11.00 -7.26
CA MET A 233 12.59 12.40 -7.09
C MET A 233 13.84 13.21 -6.75
N VAL A 234 14.01 14.33 -7.45
CA VAL A 234 14.98 15.34 -7.06
C VAL A 234 14.45 16.06 -5.82
N LEU A 235 15.34 16.58 -4.97
CA LEU A 235 14.98 17.26 -3.73
C LEU A 235 13.94 18.38 -3.94
N ASP A 236 14.08 19.13 -5.01
CA ASP A 236 13.15 20.23 -5.37
C ASP A 236 11.74 19.71 -5.64
N ASP A 237 11.60 18.58 -6.33
CA ASP A 237 10.29 17.90 -6.55
C ASP A 237 9.66 17.45 -5.23
N LEU A 238 10.47 17.01 -4.26
CA LEU A 238 10.00 16.60 -2.92
C LEU A 238 9.47 17.80 -2.14
N ILE A 239 10.22 18.91 -2.16
CA ILE A 239 9.84 20.16 -1.50
C ILE A 239 8.56 20.73 -2.10
N GLU A 240 8.46 20.78 -3.43
CA GLU A 240 7.25 21.25 -4.12
C GLU A 240 6.02 20.38 -3.81
N THR A 241 6.24 19.11 -3.58
CA THR A 241 5.18 18.15 -3.21
C THR A 241 4.63 18.39 -1.81
N ILE A 242 5.47 18.86 -0.88
CA ILE A 242 5.08 19.15 0.51
C ILE A 242 4.40 20.53 0.62
N ARG A 243 4.75 21.50 -0.25
CA ARG A 243 4.08 22.79 -0.32
C ARG A 243 2.63 22.69 -0.76
#